data_6bc56d5b12a76bc1039bc51db23622d4
#
_entry.id   6bc56d5b12a76bc1039bc51db23622d4
#
_cell.length_a   1.000
_cell.length_b   1.000
_cell.length_c   1.000
_cell.angle_alpha   90.00
_cell.angle_beta   90.00
_cell.angle_gamma   90.00
#
_symmetry.space_group_name_H-M   'P 1'
#
loop_
_entity.id
_entity.type
_entity.pdbx_description
1 polymer ?
#
loop_
_entity_poly.entity_id
_entity_poly.type
_entity_poly.pdbx_seq_one_letter_code
_entity_poly.pdbx_strand_id
1 'polypeptide(L)'
;MTNKLYHFYVACFISLIFLIIFFILSAAGLIQSAESASLIGEASRWCERVSDGIFREPINTLSNLGFMFVGLYLFWILCNDDKNSNNSFIGINPVSILYASVVIYLGPGSMLMHGTNTEWGAWADNLSMIMYIILPWLFNVYSMSKWTIKQFLITYTAIVIIYSIWRWFTDFELGINFNLFGVSIALWVISEMLYKFWSPIFRLLSGFVGFLVLMLFGTMPNEVFENFNEYWWIILFWLPAVLSNEQPKYSRTYKWFILGMISYLSAFAI
;
A
#
# COMPACT_ATOMS: atom_id res chain seq x y z
N MET A 1 18.62 29.92 5.78
CA MET A 1 19.00 28.66 5.09
C MET A 1 18.16 27.55 5.69
N THR A 2 17.12 27.07 4.99
CA THR A 2 16.38 25.88 5.42
C THR A 2 17.34 24.70 5.38
N ASN A 3 17.46 23.97 6.50
CA ASN A 3 18.34 22.82 6.58
C ASN A 3 17.90 21.81 5.48
N LYS A 4 18.82 21.49 4.54
CA LYS A 4 18.54 20.58 3.41
C LYS A 4 17.93 19.25 3.86
N LEU A 5 18.29 18.77 5.07
CA LEU A 5 17.84 17.52 5.66
C LEU A 5 16.63 17.65 6.60
N TYR A 6 15.96 18.82 6.62
CA TYR A 6 14.85 19.05 7.57
C TYR A 6 13.78 17.94 7.54
N HIS A 7 13.27 17.59 6.36
CA HIS A 7 12.22 16.57 6.22
C HIS A 7 12.69 15.18 6.67
N PHE A 8 13.95 14.83 6.40
CA PHE A 8 14.55 13.60 6.89
C PHE A 8 14.60 13.57 8.42
N TYR A 9 15.07 14.63 9.07
CA TYR A 9 15.12 14.67 10.54
C TYR A 9 13.74 14.64 11.17
N VAL A 10 12.75 15.31 10.57
CA VAL A 10 11.35 15.23 11.04
C VAL A 10 10.82 13.80 10.93
N ALA A 11 11.06 13.13 9.82
CA ALA A 11 10.65 11.74 9.64
C ALA A 11 11.34 10.80 10.65
N CYS A 12 12.65 10.96 10.87
CA CYS A 12 13.39 10.21 11.91
C CYS A 12 12.81 10.45 13.30
N PHE A 13 12.51 11.71 13.65
CA PHE A 13 11.98 12.05 14.95
C PHE A 13 10.60 11.44 15.20
N ILE A 14 9.70 11.52 14.23
CA ILE A 14 8.36 10.90 14.32
C ILE A 14 8.48 9.38 14.44
N SER A 15 9.33 8.76 13.63
CA SER A 15 9.57 7.31 13.68
C SER A 15 10.12 6.86 15.03
N LEU A 16 11.05 7.62 15.58
CA LEU A 16 11.66 7.34 16.89
C LEU A 16 10.62 7.46 18.02
N ILE A 17 9.79 8.52 18.00
CA ILE A 17 8.70 8.69 18.98
C ILE A 17 7.75 7.50 18.93
N PHE A 18 7.32 7.10 17.73
CA PHE A 18 6.47 5.92 17.58
C PHE A 18 7.12 4.69 18.22
N LEU A 19 8.38 4.39 17.89
CA LEU A 19 9.07 3.23 18.44
C LEU A 19 9.17 3.27 19.96
N ILE A 20 9.55 4.42 20.53
CA ILE A 20 9.65 4.59 22.00
C ILE A 20 8.29 4.30 22.65
N ILE A 21 7.23 4.92 22.17
CA ILE A 21 5.89 4.74 22.71
C ILE A 21 5.44 3.29 22.57
N PHE A 22 5.59 2.72 21.38
CA PHE A 22 5.21 1.34 21.09
C PHE A 22 5.92 0.34 21.98
N PHE A 23 7.26 0.46 22.12
CA PHE A 23 8.02 -0.44 23.00
C PHE A 23 7.65 -0.29 24.47
N ILE A 24 7.46 0.93 24.97
CA ILE A 24 7.07 1.18 26.36
C ILE A 24 5.69 0.58 26.64
N LEU A 25 4.69 0.84 25.78
CA LEU A 25 3.33 0.33 25.97
C LEU A 25 3.26 -1.18 25.83
N SER A 26 4.01 -1.77 24.90
CA SER A 26 4.11 -3.22 24.75
C SER A 26 4.79 -3.88 25.97
N ALA A 27 5.91 -3.32 26.45
CA ALA A 27 6.61 -3.81 27.62
C ALA A 27 5.76 -3.72 28.90
N ALA A 28 4.88 -2.71 28.98
CA ALA A 28 3.93 -2.55 30.07
C ALA A 28 2.69 -3.46 29.94
N GLY A 29 2.54 -4.19 28.83
CA GLY A 29 1.35 -5.01 28.54
C GLY A 29 0.06 -4.21 28.31
N LEU A 30 0.17 -2.90 28.00
CA LEU A 30 -0.98 -1.99 27.93
C LEU A 30 -1.73 -2.03 26.59
N ILE A 31 -1.09 -2.57 25.53
CA ILE A 31 -1.64 -2.57 24.17
C ILE A 31 -1.88 -3.97 23.60
N GLN A 32 -1.63 -5.00 24.38
CA GLN A 32 -1.84 -6.38 23.96
C GLN A 32 -3.29 -6.82 24.21
N SER A 33 -3.85 -7.64 23.32
CA SER A 33 -5.18 -8.18 23.50
C SER A 33 -5.22 -9.26 24.56
N ALA A 34 -6.26 -9.23 25.42
CA ALA A 34 -6.55 -10.30 26.35
C ALA A 34 -6.95 -11.60 25.62
N GLU A 35 -7.65 -11.49 24.50
CA GLU A 35 -8.02 -12.65 23.66
C GLU A 35 -6.81 -13.33 23.08
N SER A 36 -5.80 -12.57 22.67
CA SER A 36 -4.55 -13.15 22.15
C SER A 36 -3.74 -13.88 23.22
N ALA A 37 -3.98 -13.61 24.50
CA ALA A 37 -3.33 -14.38 25.59
C ALA A 37 -3.79 -15.84 25.60
N SER A 38 -5.00 -16.16 25.16
CA SER A 38 -5.49 -17.54 25.03
C SER A 38 -4.80 -18.33 23.90
N LEU A 39 -4.18 -17.61 22.96
CA LEU A 39 -3.49 -18.21 21.80
C LEU A 39 -1.99 -18.40 22.01
N ILE A 40 -1.46 -18.09 23.21
CA ILE A 40 -0.02 -18.21 23.48
C ILE A 40 0.44 -19.64 23.23
N GLY A 41 1.48 -19.76 22.39
CA GLY A 41 2.05 -21.04 21.97
C GLY A 41 1.44 -21.64 20.70
N GLU A 42 0.28 -21.15 20.25
CA GLU A 42 -0.32 -21.54 18.98
C GLU A 42 0.36 -20.83 17.80
N ALA A 43 0.33 -21.49 16.63
CA ALA A 43 0.78 -20.85 15.39
C ALA A 43 -0.27 -19.85 14.93
N SER A 44 0.14 -18.60 14.73
CA SER A 44 -0.71 -17.58 14.16
C SER A 44 -1.02 -17.87 12.68
N ARG A 45 -2.00 -17.16 12.13
CA ARG A 45 -2.29 -17.17 10.68
C ARG A 45 -1.06 -16.82 9.82
N TRP A 46 -0.08 -16.13 10.39
CA TRP A 46 1.15 -15.68 9.73
C TRP A 46 2.35 -16.59 10.03
N CYS A 47 2.09 -17.84 10.40
CA CYS A 47 3.07 -18.90 10.63
C CYS A 47 4.07 -18.65 11.77
N GLU A 48 3.89 -17.62 12.59
CA GLU A 48 4.68 -17.39 13.80
C GLU A 48 3.92 -17.88 15.05
N ARG A 49 4.62 -18.43 16.02
CA ARG A 49 4.02 -18.81 17.31
C ARG A 49 3.76 -17.57 18.16
N VAL A 50 2.53 -17.46 18.67
CA VAL A 50 2.13 -16.37 19.56
C VAL A 50 2.93 -16.45 20.85
N SER A 51 3.64 -15.38 21.17
CA SER A 51 4.55 -15.25 22.33
C SER A 51 3.85 -14.58 23.52
N ASP A 52 4.27 -14.93 24.72
CA ASP A 52 3.93 -14.22 25.96
C ASP A 52 4.86 -13.02 26.24
N GLY A 53 5.79 -12.74 25.33
CA GLY A 53 6.77 -11.66 25.47
C GLY A 53 6.20 -10.26 25.21
N ILE A 54 7.11 -9.30 25.00
CA ILE A 54 6.79 -7.89 24.71
C ILE A 54 5.91 -7.78 23.46
N PHE A 55 6.13 -8.62 22.46
CA PHE A 55 5.34 -8.68 21.24
C PHE A 55 4.69 -10.05 21.10
N ARG A 56 3.47 -10.08 20.55
CA ARG A 56 2.75 -11.33 20.28
C ARG A 56 3.40 -12.14 19.17
N GLU A 57 3.85 -11.50 18.13
CA GLU A 57 4.62 -12.10 17.02
C GLU A 57 5.93 -11.32 16.84
N PRO A 58 7.00 -11.64 17.60
CA PRO A 58 8.21 -10.82 17.66
C PRO A 58 8.96 -10.71 16.33
N ILE A 59 9.05 -11.79 15.53
CA ILE A 59 9.76 -11.76 14.25
C ILE A 59 8.96 -10.93 13.23
N ASN A 60 7.66 -11.20 13.11
CA ASN A 60 6.76 -10.43 12.25
C ASN A 60 6.77 -8.95 12.66
N THR A 61 6.72 -8.64 13.95
CA THR A 61 6.77 -7.27 14.46
C THR A 61 8.06 -6.57 14.07
N LEU A 62 9.21 -7.17 14.34
CA LEU A 62 10.50 -6.51 14.15
C LEU A 62 10.93 -6.45 12.69
N SER A 63 10.54 -7.42 11.86
CA SER A 63 10.84 -7.38 10.42
C SER A 63 10.23 -6.15 9.73
N ASN A 64 9.12 -5.63 10.24
CA ASN A 64 8.46 -4.42 9.74
C ASN A 64 9.26 -3.13 9.93
N LEU A 65 10.31 -3.13 10.77
CA LEU A 65 11.29 -2.04 10.81
C LEU A 65 11.96 -1.82 9.45
N GLY A 66 12.04 -2.85 8.60
CA GLY A 66 12.55 -2.74 7.24
C GLY A 66 11.84 -1.67 6.42
N PHE A 67 10.51 -1.58 6.50
CA PHE A 67 9.74 -0.53 5.81
C PHE A 67 10.09 0.87 6.32
N MET A 68 10.25 1.03 7.64
CA MET A 68 10.64 2.30 8.24
C MET A 68 12.04 2.73 7.76
N PHE A 69 12.99 1.81 7.74
CA PHE A 69 14.35 2.11 7.24
C PHE A 69 14.34 2.49 5.77
N VAL A 70 13.59 1.77 4.92
CA VAL A 70 13.47 2.10 3.49
C VAL A 70 12.84 3.46 3.29
N GLY A 71 11.76 3.78 4.01
CA GLY A 71 11.10 5.07 3.91
C GLY A 71 11.97 6.23 4.41
N LEU A 72 12.73 6.05 5.50
CA LEU A 72 13.71 7.03 5.97
C LEU A 72 14.85 7.23 4.97
N TYR A 73 15.33 6.14 4.37
CA TYR A 73 16.35 6.20 3.31
C TYR A 73 15.83 6.97 2.08
N LEU A 74 14.56 6.76 1.71
CA LEU A 74 13.91 7.56 0.67
C LEU A 74 13.91 9.06 1.01
N PHE A 75 13.53 9.45 2.23
CA PHE A 75 13.61 10.86 2.65
C PHE A 75 15.03 11.41 2.57
N TRP A 76 16.03 10.62 2.96
CA TRP A 76 17.43 11.02 2.87
C TRP A 76 17.84 11.25 1.40
N ILE A 77 17.49 10.35 0.47
CA ILE A 77 17.72 10.55 -0.97
C ILE A 77 17.04 11.81 -1.47
N LEU A 78 15.73 11.95 -1.22
CA LEU A 78 14.92 13.09 -1.68
C LEU A 78 15.47 14.43 -1.20
N CYS A 79 16.00 14.47 0.03
CA CYS A 79 16.65 15.67 0.55
C CYS A 79 17.98 16.01 -0.14
N ASN A 80 18.66 15.00 -0.71
CA ASN A 80 19.96 15.19 -1.37
C ASN A 80 19.87 15.29 -2.89
N ASP A 81 18.70 14.99 -3.47
CA ASP A 81 18.49 15.06 -4.92
C ASP A 81 18.66 16.48 -5.47
N ASP A 82 19.29 16.56 -6.65
CA ASP A 82 19.36 17.79 -7.42
C ASP A 82 18.08 17.98 -8.24
N LYS A 83 17.45 19.15 -8.14
CA LYS A 83 16.15 19.49 -8.72
C LYS A 83 16.12 19.59 -10.25
N ASN A 84 17.16 19.18 -10.95
CA ASN A 84 17.33 19.39 -12.39
C ASN A 84 16.71 18.32 -13.28
N SER A 85 15.81 17.48 -12.82
CA SER A 85 15.18 16.46 -13.66
C SER A 85 13.65 16.61 -13.72
N ASN A 86 13.10 16.13 -14.83
CA ASN A 86 11.66 16.12 -15.12
C ASN A 86 10.91 14.99 -14.36
N ASN A 87 11.54 14.33 -13.42
CA ASN A 87 10.92 13.25 -12.66
C ASN A 87 10.12 13.82 -11.47
N SER A 88 8.84 13.46 -11.37
CA SER A 88 7.95 13.92 -10.30
C SER A 88 8.34 13.41 -8.89
N PHE A 89 9.25 12.43 -8.82
CA PHE A 89 9.76 11.88 -7.55
C PHE A 89 11.16 12.41 -7.18
N ILE A 90 11.68 13.40 -7.89
CA ILE A 90 12.97 13.99 -7.55
C ILE A 90 12.79 15.14 -6.55
N GLY A 91 13.59 15.09 -5.52
CA GLY A 91 13.62 16.09 -4.47
C GLY A 91 12.33 16.11 -3.62
N ILE A 92 12.29 17.06 -2.73
CA ILE A 92 11.18 17.24 -1.80
C ILE A 92 10.03 17.97 -2.49
N ASN A 93 8.94 17.24 -2.71
CA ASN A 93 7.67 17.74 -3.25
C ASN A 93 6.48 16.96 -2.65
N PRO A 94 5.22 17.39 -2.81
CA PRO A 94 4.07 16.73 -2.17
C PRO A 94 3.92 15.25 -2.49
N VAL A 95 4.23 14.83 -3.73
CA VAL A 95 4.11 13.41 -4.14
C VAL A 95 5.21 12.57 -3.52
N SER A 96 6.46 13.05 -3.56
CA SER A 96 7.60 12.33 -3.01
C SER A 96 7.53 12.22 -1.48
N ILE A 97 7.08 13.29 -0.80
CA ILE A 97 6.84 13.27 0.65
C ILE A 97 5.75 12.25 0.97
N LEU A 98 4.62 12.28 0.25
CA LEU A 98 3.52 11.34 0.45
C LEU A 98 4.02 9.90 0.30
N TYR A 99 4.73 9.60 -0.79
CA TYR A 99 5.25 8.25 -1.04
C TYR A 99 6.19 7.78 0.08
N ALA A 100 7.20 8.56 0.43
CA ALA A 100 8.15 8.20 1.48
C ALA A 100 7.46 8.04 2.85
N SER A 101 6.48 8.90 3.17
CA SER A 101 5.69 8.80 4.40
C SER A 101 4.86 7.53 4.47
N VAL A 102 4.24 7.15 3.35
CA VAL A 102 3.43 5.92 3.27
C VAL A 102 4.30 4.68 3.39
N VAL A 103 5.50 4.68 2.78
CA VAL A 103 6.47 3.59 2.96
C VAL A 103 6.90 3.46 4.43
N ILE A 104 7.16 4.58 5.14
CA ILE A 104 7.43 4.53 6.58
C ILE A 104 6.24 3.92 7.33
N TYR A 105 5.01 4.37 7.01
CA TYR A 105 3.82 3.97 7.76
C TYR A 105 3.46 2.50 7.62
N LEU A 106 3.90 1.80 6.57
CA LEU A 106 3.80 0.34 6.47
C LEU A 106 4.41 -0.35 7.69
N GLY A 107 5.57 0.14 8.19
CA GLY A 107 6.20 -0.41 9.38
C GLY A 107 5.33 -0.30 10.63
N PRO A 108 5.00 0.91 11.10
CA PRO A 108 4.10 1.13 12.23
C PRO A 108 2.76 0.40 12.13
N GLY A 109 2.10 0.46 10.97
CA GLY A 109 0.81 -0.21 10.76
C GLY A 109 0.90 -1.72 11.03
N SER A 110 1.85 -2.38 10.40
CA SER A 110 2.03 -3.83 10.55
C SER A 110 2.62 -4.21 11.92
N MET A 111 3.50 -3.39 12.50
CA MET A 111 4.00 -3.60 13.87
C MET A 111 2.86 -3.58 14.90
N LEU A 112 1.87 -2.71 14.73
CA LEU A 112 0.71 -2.63 15.61
C LEU A 112 -0.12 -3.91 15.55
N MET A 113 -0.32 -4.50 14.39
CA MET A 113 -1.01 -5.78 14.27
C MET A 113 -0.24 -6.91 14.94
N HIS A 114 0.97 -7.17 14.47
CA HIS A 114 1.77 -8.33 14.90
C HIS A 114 2.26 -8.22 16.35
N GLY A 115 2.54 -7.00 16.81
CA GLY A 115 2.99 -6.79 18.19
C GLY A 115 1.90 -6.89 19.22
N THR A 116 0.64 -6.62 18.86
CA THR A 116 -0.47 -6.51 19.81
C THR A 116 -1.56 -7.57 19.65
N ASN A 117 -1.74 -8.07 18.42
CA ASN A 117 -2.81 -8.99 18.04
C ASN A 117 -4.20 -8.43 18.40
N THR A 118 -4.45 -7.14 18.08
CA THR A 118 -5.69 -6.42 18.38
C THR A 118 -6.45 -6.09 17.11
N GLU A 119 -7.76 -5.87 17.20
CA GLU A 119 -8.59 -5.42 16.07
C GLU A 119 -8.15 -4.05 15.53
N TRP A 120 -7.83 -3.10 16.41
CA TRP A 120 -7.32 -1.80 15.99
C TRP A 120 -5.92 -1.89 15.36
N GLY A 121 -5.09 -2.88 15.79
CA GLY A 121 -3.82 -3.19 15.13
C GLY A 121 -4.05 -3.73 13.72
N ALA A 122 -4.99 -4.65 13.54
CA ALA A 122 -5.39 -5.17 12.23
C ALA A 122 -5.97 -4.07 11.32
N TRP A 123 -6.74 -3.13 11.89
CA TRP A 123 -7.19 -1.96 11.17
C TRP A 123 -6.02 -1.09 10.68
N ALA A 124 -5.04 -0.82 11.55
CA ALA A 124 -3.86 -0.01 11.20
C ALA A 124 -3.00 -0.66 10.13
N ASP A 125 -2.81 -1.98 10.19
CA ASP A 125 -2.08 -2.76 9.19
C ASP A 125 -2.76 -2.69 7.82
N ASN A 126 -4.05 -3.04 7.75
CA ASN A 126 -4.83 -2.94 6.53
C ASN A 126 -4.82 -1.53 5.93
N LEU A 127 -4.96 -0.49 6.78
CA LEU A 127 -4.91 0.89 6.34
C LEU A 127 -3.55 1.22 5.73
N SER A 128 -2.45 0.78 6.35
CA SER A 128 -1.09 1.02 5.86
C SER A 128 -0.86 0.39 4.48
N MET A 129 -1.32 -0.84 4.28
CA MET A 129 -1.25 -1.54 3.00
C MET A 129 -2.07 -0.84 1.90
N ILE A 130 -3.28 -0.39 2.23
CA ILE A 130 -4.13 0.35 1.29
C ILE A 130 -3.53 1.70 0.92
N MET A 131 -3.02 2.45 1.90
CA MET A 131 -2.35 3.72 1.65
C MET A 131 -1.17 3.55 0.67
N TYR A 132 -0.43 2.47 0.79
CA TYR A 132 0.69 2.17 -0.10
C TYR A 132 0.23 1.78 -1.50
N ILE A 133 -0.70 0.82 -1.63
CA ILE A 133 -1.04 0.24 -2.93
C ILE A 133 -1.90 1.16 -3.81
N ILE A 134 -2.69 2.05 -3.22
CA ILE A 134 -3.47 3.05 -3.98
C ILE A 134 -2.55 4.04 -4.70
N LEU A 135 -1.43 4.40 -4.09
CA LEU A 135 -0.58 5.47 -4.58
C LEU A 135 -0.01 5.22 -5.99
N PRO A 136 0.59 4.05 -6.33
CA PRO A 136 1.17 3.85 -7.64
C PRO A 136 0.14 3.88 -8.79
N TRP A 137 -1.03 3.24 -8.65
CA TRP A 137 -2.00 3.27 -9.73
C TRP A 137 -2.66 4.64 -9.88
N LEU A 138 -2.96 5.32 -8.77
CA LEU A 138 -3.55 6.65 -8.82
C LEU A 138 -2.56 7.67 -9.38
N PHE A 139 -1.27 7.53 -9.08
CA PHE A 139 -0.21 8.34 -9.66
C PHE A 139 -0.06 8.10 -11.18
N ASN A 140 -0.21 6.85 -11.64
CA ASN A 140 -0.23 6.54 -13.06
C ASN A 140 -1.40 7.22 -13.76
N VAL A 141 -2.60 7.15 -13.18
CA VAL A 141 -3.79 7.86 -13.68
C VAL A 141 -3.54 9.37 -13.72
N TYR A 142 -3.03 9.96 -12.64
CA TYR A 142 -2.65 11.37 -12.60
C TYR A 142 -1.68 11.74 -13.72
N SER A 143 -0.68 10.90 -13.99
CA SER A 143 0.34 11.14 -15.02
C SER A 143 -0.22 11.05 -16.45
N MET A 144 -1.34 10.35 -16.64
CA MET A 144 -2.03 10.14 -17.93
C MET A 144 -3.37 10.90 -18.03
N SER A 145 -3.59 11.87 -17.16
CA SER A 145 -4.82 12.66 -17.12
C SER A 145 -4.53 14.16 -17.07
N LYS A 146 -5.59 14.99 -17.15
CA LYS A 146 -5.51 16.44 -16.94
C LYS A 146 -5.59 16.84 -15.48
N TRP A 147 -5.40 15.92 -14.57
CA TRP A 147 -5.50 16.21 -13.14
C TRP A 147 -4.40 17.15 -12.68
N THR A 148 -4.78 18.05 -11.80
CA THR A 148 -3.83 18.84 -11.02
C THR A 148 -3.32 18.02 -9.83
N ILE A 149 -2.16 18.39 -9.29
CA ILE A 149 -1.63 17.78 -8.07
C ILE A 149 -2.64 17.86 -6.90
N LYS A 150 -3.42 18.94 -6.83
CA LYS A 150 -4.46 19.09 -5.81
C LYS A 150 -5.56 18.04 -5.97
N GLN A 151 -6.03 17.78 -7.19
CA GLN A 151 -7.03 16.74 -7.46
C GLN A 151 -6.49 15.35 -7.11
N PHE A 152 -5.24 15.04 -7.48
CA PHE A 152 -4.60 13.80 -7.09
C PHE A 152 -4.59 13.61 -5.57
N LEU A 153 -4.12 14.62 -4.81
CA LEU A 153 -4.03 14.53 -3.35
C LEU A 153 -5.42 14.43 -2.69
N ILE A 154 -6.41 15.17 -3.19
CA ILE A 154 -7.79 15.10 -2.69
C ILE A 154 -8.37 13.70 -2.93
N THR A 155 -8.23 13.16 -4.15
CA THR A 155 -8.75 11.84 -4.49
C THR A 155 -8.07 10.75 -3.66
N TYR A 156 -6.74 10.81 -3.53
CA TYR A 156 -5.99 9.88 -2.67
C TYR A 156 -6.50 9.92 -1.23
N THR A 157 -6.56 11.11 -0.65
CA THR A 157 -7.00 11.29 0.74
C THR A 157 -8.46 10.85 0.95
N ALA A 158 -9.34 11.13 -0.01
CA ALA A 158 -10.74 10.72 0.05
C ALA A 158 -10.87 9.19 0.06
N ILE A 159 -10.16 8.48 -0.81
CA ILE A 159 -10.18 7.01 -0.86
C ILE A 159 -9.68 6.43 0.48
N VAL A 160 -8.56 6.96 1.00
CA VAL A 160 -7.97 6.50 2.26
C VAL A 160 -8.93 6.72 3.43
N ILE A 161 -9.55 7.91 3.55
CA ILE A 161 -10.49 8.22 4.63
C ILE A 161 -11.73 7.35 4.54
N ILE A 162 -12.33 7.24 3.35
CA ILE A 162 -13.53 6.40 3.14
C ILE A 162 -13.23 4.95 3.52
N TYR A 163 -12.10 4.41 3.05
CA TYR A 163 -11.68 3.06 3.40
C TYR A 163 -11.43 2.89 4.90
N SER A 164 -10.74 3.84 5.54
CA SER A 164 -10.41 3.82 6.97
C SER A 164 -11.68 3.75 7.83
N ILE A 165 -12.66 4.64 7.54
CA ILE A 165 -13.94 4.68 8.22
C ILE A 165 -14.72 3.39 7.96
N TRP A 166 -14.79 3.00 6.71
CA TRP A 166 -15.50 1.78 6.31
C TRP A 166 -14.95 0.55 7.05
N ARG A 167 -13.63 0.34 7.00
CA ARG A 167 -12.96 -0.79 7.66
C ARG A 167 -13.17 -0.83 9.17
N TRP A 168 -13.29 0.33 9.80
CA TRP A 168 -13.53 0.43 11.24
C TRP A 168 -14.93 -0.03 11.63
N PHE A 169 -15.93 0.23 10.80
CA PHE A 169 -17.34 0.00 11.16
C PHE A 169 -17.98 -1.27 10.58
N THR A 170 -17.40 -1.90 9.56
CA THR A 170 -18.13 -2.92 8.80
C THR A 170 -17.43 -4.28 8.66
N ASP A 171 -16.27 -4.49 9.25
CA ASP A 171 -15.48 -5.73 9.13
C ASP A 171 -15.39 -6.34 7.71
N PHE A 172 -15.60 -5.54 6.67
CA PHE A 172 -15.60 -5.88 5.24
C PHE A 172 -16.76 -6.74 4.70
N GLU A 173 -17.70 -7.14 5.49
CA GLU A 173 -18.81 -7.96 5.00
C GLU A 173 -19.89 -7.14 4.31
N LEU A 174 -19.62 -6.71 3.06
CA LEU A 174 -20.65 -6.15 2.17
C LEU A 174 -21.52 -7.21 1.50
N GLY A 175 -21.29 -8.48 1.77
CA GLY A 175 -21.93 -9.56 1.02
C GLY A 175 -21.44 -9.67 -0.44
N ILE A 176 -20.28 -9.04 -0.76
CA ILE A 176 -19.61 -9.11 -2.05
C ILE A 176 -18.14 -9.48 -1.83
N ASN A 177 -17.57 -10.28 -2.71
CA ASN A 177 -16.17 -10.69 -2.68
C ASN A 177 -15.23 -9.53 -3.09
N PHE A 178 -15.34 -8.38 -2.41
CA PHE A 178 -14.58 -7.18 -2.72
C PHE A 178 -13.40 -7.01 -1.76
N ASN A 179 -12.20 -7.11 -2.33
CA ASN A 179 -10.97 -6.82 -1.61
C ASN A 179 -10.26 -5.62 -2.26
N LEU A 180 -10.32 -4.45 -1.61
CA LEU A 180 -9.73 -3.22 -2.14
C LEU A 180 -8.22 -3.34 -2.36
N PHE A 181 -7.51 -4.10 -1.53
CA PHE A 181 -6.08 -4.33 -1.71
C PHE A 181 -5.80 -5.11 -3.01
N GLY A 182 -6.46 -6.26 -3.21
CA GLY A 182 -6.32 -7.05 -4.43
C GLY A 182 -6.76 -6.29 -5.69
N VAL A 183 -7.89 -5.56 -5.60
CA VAL A 183 -8.35 -4.67 -6.69
C VAL A 183 -7.31 -3.60 -7.00
N SER A 184 -6.70 -2.99 -5.99
CA SER A 184 -5.67 -1.95 -6.19
C SER A 184 -4.39 -2.51 -6.82
N ILE A 185 -4.01 -3.76 -6.55
CA ILE A 185 -2.93 -4.46 -7.27
C ILE A 185 -3.30 -4.60 -8.74
N ALA A 186 -4.52 -5.05 -9.06
CA ALA A 186 -4.98 -5.14 -10.43
C ALA A 186 -4.96 -3.77 -11.14
N LEU A 187 -5.49 -2.73 -10.50
CA LEU A 187 -5.46 -1.35 -11.02
C LEU A 187 -4.03 -0.85 -11.24
N TRP A 188 -3.10 -1.22 -10.37
CA TRP A 188 -1.69 -0.87 -10.55
C TRP A 188 -1.12 -1.54 -11.80
N VAL A 189 -1.28 -2.86 -11.94
CA VAL A 189 -0.80 -3.60 -13.13
C VAL A 189 -1.44 -3.05 -14.40
N ILE A 190 -2.77 -2.86 -14.40
CA ILE A 190 -3.51 -2.27 -15.54
C ILE A 190 -2.96 -0.89 -15.91
N SER A 191 -2.77 -0.03 -14.91
CA SER A 191 -2.29 1.34 -15.15
C SER A 191 -0.84 1.39 -15.62
N GLU A 192 0.03 0.48 -15.17
CA GLU A 192 1.40 0.34 -15.68
C GLU A 192 1.41 -0.14 -17.14
N MET A 193 0.59 -1.14 -17.46
CA MET A 193 0.46 -1.62 -18.86
C MET A 193 -0.14 -0.54 -19.76
N LEU A 194 -1.14 0.20 -19.27
CA LEU A 194 -1.72 1.32 -20.00
C LEU A 194 -0.68 2.43 -20.22
N TYR A 195 0.16 2.71 -19.24
CA TYR A 195 1.27 3.65 -19.37
C TYR A 195 2.28 3.20 -20.44
N LYS A 196 2.56 1.91 -20.52
CA LYS A 196 3.52 1.33 -21.47
C LYS A 196 2.98 1.23 -22.89
N PHE A 197 1.75 0.77 -23.06
CA PHE A 197 1.15 0.39 -24.34
C PHE A 197 0.01 1.34 -24.74
N TRP A 198 0.17 2.63 -24.44
CA TRP A 198 -0.86 3.61 -24.69
C TRP A 198 -1.35 3.61 -26.15
N SER A 199 -2.62 3.28 -26.33
CA SER A 199 -3.36 3.45 -27.57
C SER A 199 -4.87 3.50 -27.28
N PRO A 200 -5.71 4.06 -28.17
CA PRO A 200 -7.16 4.05 -28.00
C PRO A 200 -7.74 2.65 -27.87
N ILE A 201 -7.22 1.70 -28.66
CA ILE A 201 -7.66 0.29 -28.62
C ILE A 201 -7.23 -0.36 -27.31
N PHE A 202 -5.98 -0.18 -26.89
CA PHE A 202 -5.50 -0.79 -25.65
C PHE A 202 -6.22 -0.22 -24.43
N ARG A 203 -6.59 1.08 -24.43
CA ARG A 203 -7.42 1.66 -23.36
C ARG A 203 -8.74 0.88 -23.18
N LEU A 204 -9.42 0.58 -24.28
CA LEU A 204 -10.66 -0.20 -24.23
C LEU A 204 -10.45 -1.62 -23.69
N LEU A 205 -9.34 -2.26 -24.04
CA LEU A 205 -9.02 -3.62 -23.68
C LEU A 205 -8.29 -3.77 -22.34
N SER A 206 -7.77 -2.67 -21.77
CA SER A 206 -6.88 -2.73 -20.61
C SER A 206 -7.51 -3.34 -19.36
N GLY A 207 -8.83 -3.20 -19.17
CA GLY A 207 -9.54 -3.82 -18.06
C GLY A 207 -9.46 -5.35 -18.03
N PHE A 208 -9.30 -5.99 -19.20
CA PHE A 208 -9.11 -7.45 -19.26
C PHE A 208 -7.83 -7.94 -18.59
N VAL A 209 -6.83 -7.07 -18.45
CA VAL A 209 -5.62 -7.40 -17.68
C VAL A 209 -5.94 -7.71 -16.22
N GLY A 210 -6.99 -7.10 -15.66
CA GLY A 210 -7.44 -7.36 -14.30
C GLY A 210 -7.85 -8.82 -14.08
N PHE A 211 -8.43 -9.49 -15.08
CA PHE A 211 -8.75 -10.92 -14.99
C PHE A 211 -7.50 -11.78 -14.89
N LEU A 212 -6.39 -11.41 -15.54
CA LEU A 212 -5.13 -12.12 -15.39
C LEU A 212 -4.59 -12.00 -13.97
N VAL A 213 -4.79 -10.83 -13.35
CA VAL A 213 -4.40 -10.63 -11.95
C VAL A 213 -5.28 -11.46 -11.02
N LEU A 214 -6.62 -11.49 -11.24
CA LEU A 214 -7.52 -12.35 -10.46
C LEU A 214 -7.11 -13.82 -10.52
N MET A 215 -6.75 -14.31 -11.70
CA MET A 215 -6.30 -15.69 -11.88
C MET A 215 -5.04 -16.00 -11.04
N LEU A 216 -4.12 -15.07 -10.90
CA LEU A 216 -2.94 -15.22 -10.03
C LEU A 216 -3.32 -15.35 -8.55
N PHE A 217 -4.48 -14.80 -8.15
CA PHE A 217 -5.04 -14.92 -6.80
C PHE A 217 -6.05 -16.09 -6.67
N GLY A 218 -6.12 -16.96 -7.67
CA GLY A 218 -6.93 -18.18 -7.63
C GLY A 218 -8.39 -18.02 -8.08
N THR A 219 -8.83 -16.80 -8.47
CA THR A 219 -10.19 -16.58 -8.95
C THR A 219 -10.24 -16.75 -10.48
N MET A 220 -11.00 -17.74 -10.95
CA MET A 220 -11.11 -18.01 -12.38
C MET A 220 -12.20 -17.15 -13.05
N PRO A 221 -12.02 -16.75 -14.33
CA PRO A 221 -13.00 -15.91 -15.03
C PRO A 221 -14.42 -16.52 -15.08
N ASN A 222 -14.56 -17.85 -15.20
CA ASN A 222 -15.86 -18.51 -15.17
C ASN A 222 -16.57 -18.30 -13.83
N GLU A 223 -15.87 -18.39 -12.69
CA GLU A 223 -16.43 -18.11 -11.36
C GLU A 223 -16.97 -16.69 -11.26
N VAL A 224 -16.26 -15.73 -11.83
CA VAL A 224 -16.67 -14.33 -11.87
C VAL A 224 -17.96 -14.15 -12.67
N PHE A 225 -18.10 -14.83 -13.82
CA PHE A 225 -19.31 -14.72 -14.65
C PHE A 225 -20.49 -15.48 -14.07
N GLU A 226 -20.26 -16.64 -13.45
CA GLU A 226 -21.29 -17.43 -12.77
C GLU A 226 -21.84 -16.72 -11.53
N ASN A 227 -21.00 -15.98 -10.82
CA ASN A 227 -21.34 -15.28 -9.59
C ASN A 227 -21.26 -13.75 -9.75
N PHE A 228 -21.73 -13.21 -10.86
CA PHE A 228 -21.60 -11.79 -11.19
C PHE A 228 -22.15 -10.84 -10.11
N ASN A 229 -23.12 -11.28 -9.34
CA ASN A 229 -23.67 -10.51 -8.21
C ASN A 229 -22.63 -10.21 -7.12
N GLU A 230 -21.63 -11.08 -6.96
CA GLU A 230 -20.54 -10.89 -5.99
C GLU A 230 -19.33 -10.17 -6.60
N TYR A 231 -19.16 -10.25 -7.91
CA TYR A 231 -18.00 -9.74 -8.64
C TYR A 231 -18.30 -8.54 -9.55
N TRP A 232 -19.49 -7.93 -9.43
CA TRP A 232 -19.86 -6.79 -10.28
C TRP A 232 -18.83 -5.64 -10.27
N TRP A 233 -18.06 -5.52 -9.21
CA TRP A 233 -17.02 -4.53 -9.02
C TRP A 233 -15.82 -4.68 -10.00
N ILE A 234 -15.70 -5.77 -10.75
CA ILE A 234 -14.69 -5.93 -11.80
C ILE A 234 -14.75 -4.82 -12.85
N ILE A 235 -15.88 -4.13 -12.97
CA ILE A 235 -16.01 -2.95 -13.81
C ILE A 235 -14.97 -1.86 -13.44
N LEU A 236 -14.51 -1.84 -12.21
CA LEU A 236 -13.46 -0.93 -11.73
C LEU A 236 -12.12 -1.16 -12.44
N PHE A 237 -11.89 -2.32 -13.07
CA PHE A 237 -10.68 -2.57 -13.85
C PHE A 237 -10.53 -1.62 -15.04
N TRP A 238 -11.63 -1.06 -15.54
CA TRP A 238 -11.60 -0.02 -16.57
C TRP A 238 -11.39 1.39 -16.02
N LEU A 239 -11.38 1.57 -14.69
CA LEU A 239 -11.22 2.89 -14.06
C LEU A 239 -9.94 3.61 -14.53
N PRO A 240 -8.75 2.98 -14.58
CA PRO A 240 -7.55 3.64 -15.11
C PRO A 240 -7.74 4.11 -16.57
N ALA A 241 -8.39 3.31 -17.42
CA ALA A 241 -8.63 3.67 -18.82
C ALA A 241 -9.61 4.82 -18.98
N VAL A 242 -10.66 4.88 -18.16
CA VAL A 242 -11.67 5.95 -18.20
C VAL A 242 -11.06 7.27 -17.71
N LEU A 243 -10.29 7.23 -16.64
CA LEU A 243 -9.69 8.42 -16.03
C LEU A 243 -8.47 8.93 -16.79
N SER A 244 -7.75 8.06 -17.52
CA SER A 244 -6.56 8.40 -18.29
C SER A 244 -6.94 8.80 -19.71
N ASN A 245 -6.79 10.07 -20.05
CA ASN A 245 -7.20 10.63 -21.36
C ASN A 245 -6.02 11.24 -22.15
N GLU A 246 -4.81 11.23 -21.60
CA GLU A 246 -3.60 11.75 -22.24
C GLU A 246 -2.52 10.67 -22.32
N GLN A 247 -1.69 10.76 -23.37
CA GLN A 247 -0.52 9.90 -23.47
C GLN A 247 0.50 10.26 -22.39
N PRO A 248 1.22 9.25 -21.85
CA PRO A 248 2.32 9.51 -20.94
C PRO A 248 3.37 10.42 -21.58
N LYS A 249 3.77 11.47 -20.88
CA LYS A 249 4.77 12.43 -21.37
C LYS A 249 6.20 11.90 -21.36
N TYR A 250 6.48 10.90 -20.52
CA TYR A 250 7.83 10.38 -20.29
C TYR A 250 7.84 8.85 -20.36
N SER A 251 8.91 8.29 -20.94
CA SER A 251 9.14 6.85 -20.87
C SER A 251 9.71 6.46 -19.51
N ARG A 252 9.33 5.29 -19.01
CA ARG A 252 9.83 4.74 -17.74
C ARG A 252 10.74 3.54 -17.99
N THR A 253 11.69 3.32 -17.09
CA THR A 253 12.53 2.12 -17.09
C THR A 253 11.80 1.02 -16.31
N TYR A 254 11.35 0.00 -17.03
CA TYR A 254 10.56 -1.11 -16.45
C TYR A 254 11.37 -2.13 -15.65
N LYS A 255 12.69 -2.12 -15.75
CA LYS A 255 13.54 -3.07 -15.01
C LYS A 255 13.26 -3.11 -13.51
N TRP A 256 13.03 -1.95 -12.89
CA TRP A 256 12.74 -1.85 -11.46
C TRP A 256 11.33 -2.33 -11.10
N PHE A 257 10.35 -2.07 -11.96
CA PHE A 257 9.02 -2.62 -11.84
C PHE A 257 9.03 -4.14 -11.92
N ILE A 258 9.71 -4.70 -12.93
CA ILE A 258 9.84 -6.16 -13.09
C ILE A 258 10.57 -6.78 -11.89
N LEU A 259 11.65 -6.17 -11.42
CA LEU A 259 12.37 -6.64 -10.24
C LEU A 259 11.47 -6.63 -9.00
N GLY A 260 10.70 -5.56 -8.80
CA GLY A 260 9.72 -5.46 -7.70
C GLY A 260 8.64 -6.54 -7.79
N MET A 261 8.09 -6.79 -8.99
CA MET A 261 7.11 -7.85 -9.22
C MET A 261 7.70 -9.25 -8.94
N ILE A 262 8.90 -9.53 -9.40
CA ILE A 262 9.59 -10.81 -9.12
C ILE A 262 9.80 -10.96 -7.62
N SER A 263 10.28 -9.92 -6.92
CA SER A 263 10.49 -9.96 -5.47
C SER A 263 9.18 -10.22 -4.71
N TYR A 264 8.08 -9.55 -5.12
CA TYR A 264 6.77 -9.74 -4.53
C TYR A 264 6.25 -11.18 -4.74
N LEU A 265 6.30 -11.67 -5.98
CA LEU A 265 5.84 -13.03 -6.29
C LEU A 265 6.69 -14.10 -5.58
N SER A 266 8.00 -13.87 -5.46
CA SER A 266 8.89 -14.77 -4.72
C SER A 266 8.53 -14.83 -3.23
N ALA A 267 8.23 -13.69 -2.62
CA ALA A 267 7.79 -13.63 -1.22
C ALA A 267 6.41 -14.31 -1.00
N PHE A 268 5.57 -14.34 -2.03
CA PHE A 268 4.25 -14.99 -1.96
C PHE A 268 4.33 -16.52 -2.15
N ALA A 269 5.42 -17.02 -2.74
CA ALA A 269 5.62 -18.44 -3.02
C ALA A 269 6.33 -19.21 -1.87
N ILE A 270 6.85 -18.50 -0.87
CA ILE A 270 7.50 -19.08 0.33
C ILE A 270 6.48 -19.26 1.43
#